data_34673724323c2c795803521c72973053
#
_entry.id   34673724323c2c795803521c72973053
#
_cell.length_a   1.000
_cell.length_b   1.000
_cell.length_c   1.000
_cell.angle_alpha   90.00
_cell.angle_beta   90.00
_cell.angle_gamma   90.00
#
_symmetry.space_group_name_H-M   'P 1'
#
loop_
_entity.id
_entity.type
_entity.pdbx_description
1 polymer ?
#
loop_
_entity_poly.entity_id
_entity_poly.type
_entity_poly.pdbx_seq_one_letter_code
_entity_poly.pdbx_strand_id
1 'polypeptide(L)'
;MHELSLCGSIYEMVDRAAAGRQVSVINLQVGQLRQVVPDTLSYCWMLVSDQTDLAGSELKIDSVPVRLRCQDCSITSILTDQLLLLCTQCGTDRVSITSGQELMVVSLELAEA
;
A
#
# COMPACT_ATOMS: atom_id res chain seq x y z
N MET A 1 8.96 8.38 9.87
CA MET A 1 7.60 8.77 10.07
C MET A 1 6.78 8.57 8.85
N HIS A 2 7.31 7.71 8.08
CA HIS A 2 6.75 7.26 6.83
C HIS A 2 5.34 6.68 7.01
N GLU A 3 5.15 5.74 7.98
CA GLU A 3 3.85 5.12 8.20
C GLU A 3 2.80 6.12 8.69
N LEU A 4 3.18 7.01 9.57
CA LEU A 4 2.25 8.00 10.10
C LEU A 4 1.77 8.96 9.00
N SER A 5 2.69 9.37 8.13
CA SER A 5 2.39 10.21 6.99
C SER A 5 1.44 9.51 6.01
N LEU A 6 1.67 8.22 5.78
CA LEU A 6 0.78 7.41 4.93
C LEU A 6 -0.61 7.30 5.53
N CYS A 7 -0.72 7.16 6.85
CA CYS A 7 -2.04 7.10 7.51
C CYS A 7 -2.85 8.37 7.28
N GLY A 8 -2.21 9.53 7.26
CA GLY A 8 -2.89 10.78 6.93
C GLY A 8 -3.50 10.74 5.53
N SER A 9 -2.73 10.25 4.56
CA SER A 9 -3.21 10.11 3.19
C SER A 9 -4.34 9.08 3.08
N ILE A 10 -4.19 7.96 3.78
CA ILE A 10 -5.23 6.92 3.81
C ILE A 10 -6.52 7.48 4.41
N TYR A 11 -6.41 8.24 5.50
CA TYR A 11 -7.57 8.85 6.15
C TYR A 11 -8.35 9.71 5.16
N GLU A 12 -7.66 10.58 4.42
CA GLU A 12 -8.33 11.44 3.46
C GLU A 12 -9.03 10.65 2.36
N MET A 13 -8.38 9.59 1.85
CA MET A 13 -8.98 8.75 0.82
C MET A 13 -10.22 8.03 1.33
N VAL A 14 -10.15 7.47 2.54
CA VAL A 14 -11.25 6.69 3.12
C VAL A 14 -12.41 7.60 3.51
N ASP A 15 -12.12 8.73 4.12
CA ASP A 15 -13.15 9.69 4.53
C ASP A 15 -13.97 10.16 3.34
N ARG A 16 -13.29 10.45 2.24
CA ARG A 16 -13.95 10.87 1.00
C ARG A 16 -14.81 9.74 0.42
N ALA A 17 -14.26 8.53 0.38
CA ALA A 17 -14.97 7.38 -0.20
C ALA A 17 -16.14 6.93 0.67
N ALA A 18 -16.02 7.02 1.98
CA ALA A 18 -17.07 6.61 2.91
C ALA A 18 -18.28 7.55 2.89
N ALA A 19 -18.05 8.84 2.63
CA ALA A 19 -19.11 9.85 2.54
C ALA A 19 -20.06 9.81 3.75
N GLY A 20 -19.49 9.77 4.95
CA GLY A 20 -20.23 9.77 6.20
C GLY A 20 -20.73 8.40 6.67
N ARG A 21 -20.53 7.35 5.87
CA ARG A 21 -20.93 5.99 6.26
C ARG A 21 -19.90 5.38 7.20
N GLN A 22 -20.34 4.50 8.07
CA GLN A 22 -19.46 3.85 9.03
C GLN A 22 -18.69 2.72 8.36
N VAL A 23 -17.36 2.70 8.55
CA VAL A 23 -16.47 1.74 7.91
C VAL A 23 -15.95 0.76 8.96
N SER A 24 -16.02 -0.53 8.67
CA SER A 24 -15.44 -1.56 9.53
C SER A 24 -14.08 -2.03 9.05
N VAL A 25 -13.87 -2.19 7.74
CA VAL A 25 -12.62 -2.67 7.18
C VAL A 25 -12.26 -1.83 5.97
N ILE A 26 -10.96 -1.54 5.87
CA ILE A 26 -10.37 -0.83 4.73
C ILE A 26 -9.42 -1.81 4.04
N ASN A 27 -9.74 -2.20 2.83
CA ASN A 27 -8.89 -3.08 2.03
C ASN A 27 -7.91 -2.22 1.25
N LEU A 28 -6.63 -2.35 1.58
CA LEU A 28 -5.57 -1.46 1.12
C LEU A 28 -4.51 -2.26 0.37
N GLN A 29 -4.04 -1.73 -0.76
CA GLN A 29 -2.85 -2.24 -1.44
C GLN A 29 -1.69 -1.31 -1.18
N VAL A 30 -0.56 -1.88 -0.74
CA VAL A 30 0.67 -1.14 -0.50
C VAL A 30 1.81 -1.83 -1.24
N GLY A 31 2.45 -1.11 -2.15
CA GLY A 31 3.58 -1.64 -2.89
C GLY A 31 4.82 -1.81 -2.02
N GLN A 32 5.58 -2.87 -2.27
CA GLN A 32 6.75 -3.20 -1.45
C GLN A 32 7.86 -2.15 -1.56
N LEU A 33 7.89 -1.37 -2.65
CA LEU A 33 8.84 -0.26 -2.77
C LEU A 33 8.60 0.84 -1.75
N ARG A 34 7.42 0.92 -1.16
CA ARG A 34 7.16 1.91 -0.12
C ARG A 34 7.80 1.54 1.21
N GLN A 35 8.30 0.32 1.34
CA GLN A 35 9.04 -0.14 2.53
C GLN A 35 8.24 0.05 3.83
N VAL A 36 6.95 -0.19 3.74
CA VAL A 36 6.05 -0.07 4.89
C VAL A 36 6.07 -1.36 5.67
N VAL A 37 6.15 -1.25 7.00
CA VAL A 37 5.96 -2.39 7.89
C VAL A 37 4.47 -2.49 8.20
N PRO A 38 3.77 -3.56 7.76
CA PRO A 38 2.30 -3.63 7.90
C PRO A 38 1.81 -3.47 9.34
N ASP A 39 2.47 -4.12 10.30
CA ASP A 39 2.06 -4.02 11.70
C ASP A 39 2.19 -2.58 12.22
N THR A 40 3.25 -1.89 11.83
CA THR A 40 3.46 -0.49 12.21
C THR A 40 2.40 0.40 11.58
N LEU A 41 2.07 0.15 10.32
CA LEU A 41 1.03 0.92 9.63
C LEU A 41 -0.32 0.73 10.33
N SER A 42 -0.66 -0.51 10.68
CA SER A 42 -1.92 -0.81 11.38
C SER A 42 -1.98 -0.12 12.75
N TYR A 43 -0.85 -0.10 13.46
CA TYR A 43 -0.77 0.58 14.76
C TYR A 43 -0.96 2.09 14.58
N CYS A 44 -0.28 2.69 13.62
CA CYS A 44 -0.41 4.11 13.33
C CYS A 44 -1.86 4.45 12.94
N TRP A 45 -2.49 3.58 12.17
CA TRP A 45 -3.89 3.78 11.79
C TRP A 45 -4.81 3.83 13.00
N MET A 46 -4.60 2.93 13.95
CA MET A 46 -5.38 2.93 15.19
C MET A 46 -5.25 4.28 15.91
N LEU A 47 -4.05 4.85 15.95
CA LEU A 47 -3.82 6.13 16.59
C LEU A 47 -4.45 7.28 15.80
N VAL A 48 -4.28 7.30 14.50
CA VAL A 48 -4.76 8.39 13.64
C VAL A 48 -6.29 8.41 13.58
N SER A 49 -6.92 7.24 13.52
CA SER A 49 -8.37 7.13 13.41
C SER A 49 -9.10 7.30 14.72
N ASP A 50 -8.41 7.20 15.83
CA ASP A 50 -9.03 7.32 17.17
C ASP A 50 -9.72 8.68 17.31
N GLN A 51 -10.91 8.66 17.91
CA GLN A 51 -11.75 9.86 18.10
C GLN A 51 -12.19 10.53 16.79
N THR A 52 -12.17 9.79 15.70
CA THR A 52 -12.70 10.24 14.40
C THR A 52 -13.87 9.33 13.99
N ASP A 53 -14.52 9.69 12.89
CA ASP A 53 -15.60 8.87 12.33
C ASP A 53 -15.10 7.49 11.86
N LEU A 54 -13.79 7.32 11.71
CA LEU A 54 -13.19 6.06 11.27
C LEU A 54 -12.62 5.24 12.43
N ALA A 55 -12.87 5.64 13.67
CA ALA A 55 -12.41 4.89 14.84
C ALA A 55 -12.98 3.47 14.83
N GLY A 56 -12.16 2.50 15.16
CA GLY A 56 -12.54 1.09 15.18
C GLY A 56 -12.42 0.39 13.83
N SER A 57 -12.15 1.12 12.76
CA SER A 57 -11.92 0.49 11.45
C SER A 57 -10.56 -0.21 11.42
N GLU A 58 -10.47 -1.26 10.64
CA GLU A 58 -9.27 -2.10 10.52
C GLU A 58 -8.68 -1.99 9.13
N LEU A 59 -7.36 -1.87 9.04
CA LEU A 59 -6.66 -1.96 7.77
C LEU A 59 -6.36 -3.43 7.45
N LYS A 60 -6.79 -3.87 6.27
CA LYS A 60 -6.33 -5.13 5.69
C LYS A 60 -5.37 -4.79 4.57
N ILE A 61 -4.11 -5.10 4.79
CA ILE A 61 -3.02 -4.66 3.91
C ILE A 61 -2.63 -5.80 3.00
N ASP A 62 -2.77 -5.57 1.70
CA ASP A 62 -2.26 -6.47 0.67
C ASP A 62 -0.96 -5.89 0.14
N SER A 63 0.13 -6.63 0.32
CA SER A 63 1.46 -6.19 -0.08
C SER A 63 1.68 -6.56 -1.55
N VAL A 64 1.96 -5.56 -2.38
CA VAL A 64 2.14 -5.76 -3.82
C VAL A 64 3.63 -5.86 -4.13
N PRO A 65 4.07 -6.96 -4.75
CA PRO A 65 5.49 -7.13 -5.04
C PRO A 65 5.99 -6.15 -6.08
N VAL A 66 7.30 -5.91 -6.07
CA VAL A 66 7.96 -5.07 -7.06
C VAL A 66 8.20 -5.90 -8.31
N ARG A 67 7.64 -5.47 -9.44
CA ARG A 67 7.88 -6.09 -10.74
C ARG A 67 8.63 -5.11 -11.62
N LEU A 68 9.64 -5.63 -12.29
CA LEU A 68 10.46 -4.87 -13.22
C LEU A 68 10.33 -5.46 -14.61
N ARG A 69 10.18 -4.59 -15.60
CA ARG A 69 10.27 -5.00 -17.01
C ARG A 69 11.60 -4.50 -17.57
N CYS A 70 12.39 -5.40 -18.07
CA CYS A 70 13.68 -5.08 -18.68
C CYS A 70 13.48 -4.49 -20.07
N GLN A 71 14.14 -3.38 -20.36
CA GLN A 71 14.08 -2.76 -21.67
C GLN A 71 15.05 -3.41 -22.67
N ASP A 72 16.04 -4.13 -22.17
CA ASP A 72 17.04 -4.77 -23.03
C ASP A 72 16.63 -6.19 -23.44
N CYS A 73 16.10 -7.00 -22.49
CA CYS A 73 15.72 -8.38 -22.79
C CYS A 73 14.23 -8.63 -22.71
N SER A 74 13.42 -7.64 -22.40
CA SER A 74 11.95 -7.69 -22.38
C SER A 74 11.36 -8.68 -21.36
N ILE A 75 12.13 -9.14 -20.39
CA ILE A 75 11.66 -10.06 -19.36
C ILE A 75 11.10 -9.23 -18.20
N THR A 76 9.98 -9.71 -17.64
CA THR A 76 9.42 -9.19 -16.41
C THR A 76 9.88 -10.06 -15.25
N SER A 77 10.40 -9.44 -14.20
CA SER A 77 10.89 -10.16 -13.04
C SER A 77 10.37 -9.54 -11.76
N ILE A 78 10.32 -10.35 -10.70
CA ILE A 78 9.90 -9.91 -9.37
C ILE A 78 11.13 -9.76 -8.52
N LEU A 79 11.28 -8.60 -7.87
CA LEU A 79 12.30 -8.40 -6.85
C LEU A 79 11.86 -9.09 -5.57
N THR A 80 12.70 -9.96 -5.00
CA THR A 80 12.31 -10.76 -3.86
C THR A 80 12.77 -10.22 -2.52
N ASP A 81 14.02 -9.75 -2.42
CA ASP A 81 14.56 -9.42 -1.10
C ASP A 81 15.43 -8.18 -1.07
N GLN A 82 15.74 -7.58 -2.20
CA GLN A 82 16.63 -6.42 -2.25
C GLN A 82 16.02 -5.37 -3.16
N LEU A 83 16.21 -4.11 -2.79
CA LEU A 83 15.70 -3.01 -3.60
C LEU A 83 16.75 -2.57 -4.64
N LEU A 84 17.36 -3.54 -5.27
CA LEU A 84 18.22 -3.31 -6.41
C LEU A 84 17.39 -3.37 -7.69
N LEU A 85 17.22 -2.23 -8.31
CA LEU A 85 16.39 -2.13 -9.52
C LEU A 85 17.20 -2.56 -10.74
N LEU A 86 17.52 -3.85 -10.80
CA LEU A 86 18.29 -4.44 -11.89
C LEU A 86 17.53 -5.64 -12.44
N CYS A 87 17.68 -5.86 -13.74
CA CYS A 87 17.12 -7.06 -14.37
C CYS A 87 17.74 -8.32 -13.77
N THR A 88 16.92 -9.29 -13.37
CA THR A 88 17.40 -10.53 -12.77
C THR A 88 18.05 -11.45 -13.80
N GLN A 89 17.84 -11.21 -15.10
CA GLN A 89 18.38 -12.05 -16.17
C GLN A 89 19.67 -11.48 -16.74
N CYS A 90 19.68 -10.21 -17.13
CA CYS A 90 20.85 -9.62 -17.80
C CYS A 90 21.59 -8.58 -16.95
N GLY A 91 21.09 -8.25 -15.78
CA GLY A 91 21.78 -7.34 -14.85
C GLY A 91 21.77 -5.88 -15.22
N THR A 92 21.07 -5.48 -16.28
CA THR A 92 21.01 -4.08 -16.68
C THR A 92 20.19 -3.26 -15.68
N ASP A 93 20.47 -1.97 -15.60
CA ASP A 93 19.65 -1.03 -14.84
C ASP A 93 18.54 -0.39 -15.69
N ARG A 94 18.44 -0.76 -16.95
CA ARG A 94 17.43 -0.24 -17.87
C ARG A 94 16.12 -1.01 -17.68
N VAL A 95 15.46 -0.74 -16.57
CA VAL A 95 14.24 -1.43 -16.16
C VAL A 95 13.15 -0.41 -15.88
N SER A 96 11.90 -0.83 -16.07
CA SER A 96 10.71 -0.05 -15.71
C SER A 96 9.98 -0.76 -14.59
N ILE A 97 9.55 0.00 -13.59
CA ILE A 97 8.77 -0.56 -12.49
C ILE A 97 7.32 -0.66 -12.96
N THR A 98 6.79 -1.89 -12.97
CA THR A 98 5.39 -2.12 -13.38
C THR A 98 4.45 -2.36 -12.21
N SER A 99 4.98 -2.68 -11.03
CA SER A 99 4.20 -2.76 -9.79
C SER A 99 5.12 -2.58 -8.60
N GLY A 100 4.52 -2.35 -7.43
CA GLY A 100 5.27 -2.22 -6.17
C GLY A 100 5.29 -0.81 -5.61
N GLN A 101 4.66 0.15 -6.27
CA GLN A 101 4.60 1.55 -5.80
C GLN A 101 3.21 1.93 -5.28
N GLU A 102 2.27 1.00 -5.26
CA GLU A 102 0.87 1.27 -4.95
C GLU A 102 0.69 1.81 -3.53
N LEU A 103 -0.24 2.73 -3.42
CA LEU A 103 -0.90 3.07 -2.16
C LEU A 103 -2.35 3.33 -2.54
N MET A 104 -3.20 2.33 -2.39
CA MET A 104 -4.55 2.39 -2.94
C MET A 104 -5.56 1.76 -2.00
N VAL A 105 -6.63 2.48 -1.73
CA VAL A 105 -7.82 1.92 -1.09
C VAL A 105 -8.60 1.19 -2.16
N VAL A 106 -8.63 -0.13 -2.09
CA VAL A 106 -9.29 -0.97 -3.10
C VAL A 106 -10.79 -0.99 -2.85
N SER A 107 -11.17 -1.18 -1.59
CA SER A 107 -12.58 -1.25 -1.22
C SER A 107 -12.73 -1.01 0.28
N LEU A 108 -13.95 -0.70 0.67
CA LEU A 108 -14.33 -0.52 2.06
C LEU A 108 -15.43 -1.52 2.40
N GLU A 109 -15.33 -2.12 3.59
CA GLU A 109 -16.43 -2.89 4.14
C GLU A 109 -17.14 -2.01 5.15
N LEU A 110 -18.41 -1.74 4.90
CA LEU A 110 -19.20 -0.85 5.75
C LEU A 110 -19.76 -1.62 6.93
N ALA A 111 -19.80 -0.96 8.08
CA ALA A 111 -20.44 -1.52 9.25
C ALA A 111 -21.94 -1.53 9.02
N GLU A 112 -22.60 -2.62 9.42
CA GLU A 112 -24.04 -2.68 9.36
C GLU A 112 -24.65 -1.85 10.47
N ALA A 113 -25.70 -1.16 10.14
CA ALA A 113 -26.42 -0.34 11.11
C ALA A 113 -27.24 -1.21 12.07
#